data_0aad3fe3146e70bdbd1b4b3d0300ea6c
#
_entry.id   0aad3fe3146e70bdbd1b4b3d0300ea6c
#
_cell.length_a   1.000
_cell.length_b   1.000
_cell.length_c   1.000
_cell.angle_alpha   90.00
_cell.angle_beta   90.00
_cell.angle_gamma   90.00
#
_symmetry.space_group_name_H-M   'P 1'
#
loop_
_entity.id
_entity.type
_entity.pdbx_description
1 polymer ?
#
loop_
_entity_poly.entity_id
_entity_poly.type
_entity_poly.pdbx_seq_one_letter_code
_entity_poly.pdbx_strand_id
1 'polypeptide(L)'
;AVSAERDRIASDLHDDIGASLSSIRIYSGAAQKRFHDQPEEAVRLIELINQSSSGIMDRMSDIVWAINPKNDNVESIVFRMKSQAGEVLSPLDIQVEYHIEPDTENIQPTMMARRNIYLIFKEAINNIAKYSKASEVSVMLRVEGPSLVLSIADNGVGFELDVASGGNGLSTMRRRAESLHGKLIIQASPGKGTRLELEVQIAKISDSHVSWFVVYLAAH
;
A
#
# COMPACT_ATOMS: atom_id res chain seq x y z
N ALA A 1 6.43 -23.85 4.10
CA ALA A 1 5.70 -22.73 3.47
C ALA A 1 6.15 -21.39 4.05
N VAL A 2 6.06 -21.15 5.37
CA VAL A 2 6.43 -19.86 6.03
C VAL A 2 7.92 -19.51 5.84
N SER A 3 8.84 -20.47 5.86
CA SER A 3 10.27 -20.23 5.62
C SER A 3 10.55 -19.75 4.21
N ALA A 4 10.01 -20.40 3.19
CA ALA A 4 10.20 -20.02 1.79
C ALA A 4 9.63 -18.64 1.47
N GLU A 5 8.57 -18.23 2.15
CA GLU A 5 7.97 -16.90 1.99
C GLU A 5 8.81 -15.80 2.65
N ARG A 6 9.39 -16.08 3.82
CA ARG A 6 10.38 -15.19 4.47
C ARG A 6 11.62 -15.00 3.60
N ASP A 7 12.12 -16.09 3.01
CA ASP A 7 13.30 -16.04 2.13
C ASP A 7 13.02 -15.22 0.87
N ARG A 8 11.81 -15.31 0.31
CA ARG A 8 11.41 -14.50 -0.85
C ARG A 8 11.32 -13.00 -0.51
N ILE A 9 10.73 -12.67 0.64
CA ILE A 9 10.67 -11.27 1.10
C ILE A 9 12.06 -10.74 1.40
N ALA A 10 12.95 -11.54 1.98
CA ALA A 10 14.34 -11.15 2.21
C ALA A 10 15.09 -10.89 0.90
N SER A 11 14.85 -11.69 -0.14
CA SER A 11 15.42 -11.47 -1.47
C SER A 11 14.88 -10.19 -2.12
N ASP A 12 13.55 -10.00 -2.14
CA ASP A 12 12.92 -8.78 -2.67
C ASP A 12 13.44 -7.52 -1.96
N LEU A 13 13.63 -7.63 -0.63
CA LEU A 13 14.18 -6.56 0.19
C LEU A 13 15.62 -6.24 -0.19
N HIS A 14 16.46 -7.28 -0.35
CA HIS A 14 17.85 -7.11 -0.73
C HIS A 14 17.98 -6.39 -2.08
N ASP A 15 17.16 -6.73 -3.06
CA ASP A 15 17.20 -6.14 -4.39
C ASP A 15 16.70 -4.68 -4.39
N ASP A 16 15.58 -4.39 -3.71
CA ASP A 16 15.03 -3.04 -3.58
C ASP A 16 15.95 -2.09 -2.79
N ILE A 17 16.52 -2.58 -1.67
CA ILE A 17 17.48 -1.80 -0.87
C ILE A 17 18.79 -1.63 -1.62
N GLY A 18 19.30 -2.69 -2.26
CA GLY A 18 20.53 -2.66 -3.03
C GLY A 18 20.50 -1.62 -4.14
N ALA A 19 19.41 -1.55 -4.89
CA ALA A 19 19.19 -0.54 -5.92
C ALA A 19 19.19 0.89 -5.36
N SER A 20 18.48 1.09 -4.23
CA SER A 20 18.39 2.40 -3.57
C SER A 20 19.72 2.84 -2.97
N LEU A 21 20.48 1.94 -2.33
CA LEU A 21 21.82 2.22 -1.80
C LEU A 21 22.81 2.55 -2.93
N SER A 22 22.70 1.86 -4.09
CA SER A 22 23.50 2.16 -5.26
C SER A 22 23.22 3.57 -5.79
N SER A 23 21.95 3.99 -5.82
CA SER A 23 21.54 5.35 -6.19
C SER A 23 22.12 6.38 -5.23
N ILE A 24 22.03 6.16 -3.91
CA ILE A 24 22.61 7.03 -2.87
C ILE A 24 24.11 7.20 -3.10
N ARG A 25 24.84 6.11 -3.38
CA ARG A 25 26.28 6.14 -3.66
C ARG A 25 26.60 6.99 -4.89
N ILE A 26 25.82 6.83 -5.97
CA ILE A 26 26.00 7.59 -7.21
C ILE A 26 25.74 9.08 -6.97
N TYR A 27 24.63 9.42 -6.30
CA TYR A 27 24.29 10.82 -6.00
C TYR A 27 25.32 11.47 -5.08
N SER A 28 25.81 10.76 -4.07
CA SER A 28 26.84 11.25 -3.16
C SER A 28 28.15 11.58 -3.91
N GLY A 29 28.63 10.65 -4.76
CA GLY A 29 29.81 10.90 -5.56
C GLY A 29 29.64 12.05 -6.56
N ALA A 30 28.45 12.21 -7.13
CA ALA A 30 28.14 13.32 -8.02
C ALA A 30 28.04 14.67 -7.28
N ALA A 31 27.44 14.68 -6.08
CA ALA A 31 27.36 15.88 -5.24
C ALA A 31 28.75 16.38 -4.82
N GLN A 32 29.63 15.48 -4.39
CA GLN A 32 31.02 15.84 -4.05
C GLN A 32 31.76 16.50 -5.20
N LYS A 33 31.64 15.97 -6.42
CA LYS A 33 32.31 16.54 -7.61
C LYS A 33 31.78 17.91 -7.98
N ARG A 34 30.50 18.19 -7.74
CA ARG A 34 29.84 19.45 -8.12
C ARG A 34 29.82 20.50 -7.02
N PHE A 35 30.26 20.16 -5.82
CA PHE A 35 30.13 21.02 -4.66
C PHE A 35 30.71 22.43 -4.83
N HIS A 36 31.85 22.56 -5.51
CA HIS A 36 32.53 23.85 -5.75
C HIS A 36 32.04 24.56 -7.02
N ASP A 37 31.77 23.80 -8.08
CA ASP A 37 31.52 24.39 -9.40
C ASP A 37 30.02 24.58 -9.68
N GLN A 38 29.17 23.77 -9.06
CA GLN A 38 27.72 23.74 -9.28
C GLN A 38 26.99 23.46 -7.94
N PRO A 39 27.02 24.40 -6.96
CA PRO A 39 26.50 24.15 -5.61
C PRO A 39 25.00 23.87 -5.59
N GLU A 40 24.20 24.49 -6.45
CA GLU A 40 22.77 24.23 -6.55
C GLU A 40 22.45 22.79 -6.96
N GLU A 41 23.20 22.25 -7.92
CA GLU A 41 23.06 20.85 -8.35
C GLU A 41 23.54 19.88 -7.26
N ALA A 42 24.58 20.25 -6.50
CA ALA A 42 25.01 19.45 -5.34
C ALA A 42 23.93 19.38 -4.28
N VAL A 43 23.24 20.48 -3.97
CA VAL A 43 22.10 20.52 -3.03
C VAL A 43 20.97 19.62 -3.52
N ARG A 44 20.61 19.71 -4.80
CA ARG A 44 19.58 18.85 -5.40
C ARG A 44 19.92 17.35 -5.28
N LEU A 45 21.18 16.99 -5.49
CA LEU A 45 21.64 15.60 -5.33
C LEU A 45 21.56 15.14 -3.87
N ILE A 46 21.83 16.03 -2.89
CA ILE A 46 21.65 15.74 -1.46
C ILE A 46 20.16 15.51 -1.14
N GLU A 47 19.25 16.29 -1.72
CA GLU A 47 17.81 16.06 -1.57
C GLU A 47 17.38 14.69 -2.10
N LEU A 48 17.91 14.25 -3.25
CA LEU A 48 17.67 12.90 -3.80
C LEU A 48 18.21 11.80 -2.87
N ILE A 49 19.36 12.02 -2.22
CA ILE A 49 19.90 11.11 -1.20
C ILE A 49 18.94 10.99 -0.02
N ASN A 50 18.46 12.12 0.50
CA ASN A 50 17.52 12.14 1.63
C ASN A 50 16.20 11.43 1.28
N GLN A 51 15.64 11.68 0.09
CA GLN A 51 14.43 11.01 -0.39
C GLN A 51 14.64 9.50 -0.52
N SER A 52 15.78 9.07 -1.08
CA SER A 52 16.11 7.65 -1.23
C SER A 52 16.29 6.97 0.13
N SER A 53 16.93 7.63 1.08
CA SER A 53 17.14 7.13 2.44
C SER A 53 15.82 6.97 3.19
N SER A 54 14.96 7.98 3.16
CA SER A 54 13.61 7.91 3.76
C SER A 54 12.78 6.80 3.14
N GLY A 55 12.80 6.65 1.82
CA GLY A 55 12.10 5.58 1.14
C GLY A 55 12.60 4.17 1.50
N ILE A 56 13.89 3.99 1.84
CA ILE A 56 14.42 2.72 2.36
C ILE A 56 13.84 2.45 3.76
N MET A 57 13.90 3.45 4.65
CA MET A 57 13.39 3.31 6.03
C MET A 57 11.92 2.95 6.06
N ASP A 58 11.11 3.59 5.22
CA ASP A 58 9.68 3.30 5.08
C ASP A 58 9.43 1.85 4.62
N ARG A 59 10.16 1.39 3.60
CA ARG A 59 10.05 0.00 3.12
C ARG A 59 10.49 -1.01 4.16
N MET A 60 11.57 -0.74 4.90
CA MET A 60 12.01 -1.60 6.00
C MET A 60 10.95 -1.68 7.10
N SER A 61 10.36 -0.54 7.49
CA SER A 61 9.27 -0.49 8.48
C SER A 61 8.05 -1.31 8.03
N ASP A 62 7.67 -1.20 6.75
CA ASP A 62 6.55 -1.96 6.19
C ASP A 62 6.80 -3.47 6.24
N ILE A 63 8.04 -3.90 5.98
CA ILE A 63 8.42 -5.31 6.03
C ILE A 63 8.46 -5.82 7.47
N VAL A 64 9.14 -5.11 8.37
CA VAL A 64 9.24 -5.48 9.80
C VAL A 64 7.84 -5.63 10.40
N TRP A 65 6.92 -4.72 10.06
CA TRP A 65 5.54 -4.84 10.49
C TRP A 65 4.86 -6.08 9.91
N ALA A 66 5.03 -6.35 8.62
CA ALA A 66 4.37 -7.48 7.96
C ALA A 66 4.84 -8.85 8.46
N ILE A 67 6.13 -8.99 8.84
CA ILE A 67 6.67 -10.26 9.35
C ILE A 67 6.39 -10.50 10.83
N ASN A 68 5.89 -9.50 11.56
CA ASN A 68 5.61 -9.64 12.99
C ASN A 68 4.33 -10.46 13.21
N PRO A 69 4.41 -11.63 13.91
CA PRO A 69 3.25 -12.49 14.14
C PRO A 69 2.14 -11.83 14.97
N LYS A 70 2.45 -10.79 15.75
CA LYS A 70 1.46 -10.03 16.51
C LYS A 70 0.45 -9.29 15.61
N ASN A 71 0.77 -9.15 14.34
CA ASN A 71 -0.04 -8.44 13.36
C ASN A 71 -0.86 -9.41 12.47
N ASP A 72 -1.02 -10.68 12.86
CA ASP A 72 -1.67 -11.73 12.06
C ASP A 72 -3.21 -11.63 12.06
N ASN A 73 -3.76 -10.42 12.14
CA ASN A 73 -5.20 -10.16 12.12
C ASN A 73 -5.54 -8.91 11.30
N VAL A 74 -6.80 -8.80 10.90
CA VAL A 74 -7.31 -7.66 10.14
C VAL A 74 -7.29 -6.36 10.94
N GLU A 75 -7.51 -6.41 12.25
CA GLU A 75 -7.46 -5.22 13.11
C GLU A 75 -6.11 -4.50 13.02
N SER A 76 -5.01 -5.27 13.01
CA SER A 76 -3.66 -4.71 12.84
C SER A 76 -3.46 -4.02 11.50
N ILE A 77 -4.06 -4.55 10.42
CA ILE A 77 -4.05 -3.91 9.10
C ILE A 77 -4.83 -2.60 9.17
N VAL A 78 -6.05 -2.62 9.72
CA VAL A 78 -6.92 -1.44 9.86
C VAL A 78 -6.25 -0.37 10.71
N PHE A 79 -5.63 -0.76 11.85
CA PHE A 79 -4.90 0.18 12.70
C PHE A 79 -3.77 0.87 11.92
N ARG A 80 -2.98 0.10 11.18
CA ARG A 80 -1.89 0.65 10.37
C ARG A 80 -2.41 1.53 9.22
N MET A 81 -3.52 1.15 8.58
CA MET A 81 -4.18 1.99 7.58
C MET A 81 -4.62 3.33 8.15
N LYS A 82 -5.23 3.34 9.35
CA LYS A 82 -5.65 4.57 10.03
C LYS A 82 -4.47 5.47 10.37
N SER A 83 -3.36 4.90 10.89
CA SER A 83 -2.14 5.64 11.17
C SER A 83 -1.57 6.29 9.92
N GLN A 84 -1.41 5.51 8.83
CA GLN A 84 -0.88 6.00 7.55
C GLN A 84 -1.74 7.11 6.95
N ALA A 85 -3.05 6.92 6.93
CA ALA A 85 -3.95 7.94 6.39
C ALA A 85 -3.94 9.20 7.25
N GLY A 86 -3.90 9.07 8.57
CA GLY A 86 -3.78 10.19 9.49
C GLY A 86 -2.51 11.01 9.25
N GLU A 87 -1.37 10.35 9.11
CA GLU A 87 -0.09 11.01 8.85
C GLU A 87 -0.06 11.76 7.52
N VAL A 88 -0.69 11.21 6.48
CA VAL A 88 -0.61 11.74 5.11
C VAL A 88 -1.71 12.74 4.80
N LEU A 89 -2.95 12.47 5.24
CA LEU A 89 -4.13 13.25 4.83
C LEU A 89 -4.51 14.36 5.82
N SER A 90 -4.24 14.18 7.14
CA SER A 90 -4.58 15.21 8.13
C SER A 90 -3.86 16.54 7.91
N PRO A 91 -2.58 16.59 7.51
CA PRO A 91 -1.91 17.86 7.18
C PRO A 91 -2.50 18.58 5.96
N LEU A 92 -3.32 17.89 5.16
CA LEU A 92 -4.00 18.41 3.98
C LEU A 92 -5.47 18.77 4.23
N ASP A 93 -5.93 18.68 5.49
CA ASP A 93 -7.34 18.88 5.89
C ASP A 93 -8.32 17.93 5.19
N ILE A 94 -7.86 16.73 4.78
CA ILE A 94 -8.70 15.72 4.16
C ILE A 94 -9.27 14.80 5.25
N GLN A 95 -10.59 14.73 5.34
CA GLN A 95 -11.29 13.87 6.29
C GLN A 95 -11.37 12.44 5.79
N VAL A 96 -11.20 11.46 6.72
CA VAL A 96 -11.28 10.03 6.37
C VAL A 96 -12.35 9.36 7.21
N GLU A 97 -13.34 8.78 6.53
CA GLU A 97 -14.38 7.98 7.15
C GLU A 97 -14.09 6.48 6.96
N TYR A 98 -14.23 5.70 8.03
CA TYR A 98 -13.96 4.26 8.04
C TYR A 98 -15.20 3.46 8.34
N HIS A 99 -15.54 2.52 7.45
CA HIS A 99 -16.61 1.55 7.61
C HIS A 99 -16.00 0.14 7.59
N ILE A 100 -15.78 -0.43 8.77
CA ILE A 100 -15.18 -1.76 8.92
C ILE A 100 -16.25 -2.71 9.44
N GLU A 101 -16.60 -3.71 8.65
CA GLU A 101 -17.61 -4.70 9.05
C GLU A 101 -17.05 -5.68 10.09
N PRO A 102 -17.83 -6.05 11.14
CA PRO A 102 -17.37 -6.95 12.19
C PRO A 102 -16.89 -8.32 11.69
N ASP A 103 -17.51 -8.85 10.63
CA ASP A 103 -17.16 -10.17 10.08
C ASP A 103 -15.71 -10.25 9.57
N THR A 104 -15.08 -9.10 9.32
CA THR A 104 -13.68 -9.02 8.91
C THR A 104 -12.70 -9.40 10.03
N GLU A 105 -13.09 -9.28 11.30
CA GLU A 105 -12.24 -9.56 12.47
C GLU A 105 -11.79 -11.02 12.56
N ASN A 106 -12.61 -11.95 12.02
CA ASN A 106 -12.31 -13.38 12.04
C ASN A 106 -11.29 -13.82 10.99
N ILE A 107 -10.86 -12.92 10.11
CA ILE A 107 -9.92 -13.24 9.05
C ILE A 107 -8.50 -13.09 9.58
N GLN A 108 -7.68 -14.14 9.39
CA GLN A 108 -6.25 -14.14 9.71
C GLN A 108 -5.44 -14.16 8.41
N PRO A 109 -5.08 -12.99 7.87
CA PRO A 109 -4.39 -12.92 6.60
C PRO A 109 -2.96 -13.42 6.71
N THR A 110 -2.49 -14.14 5.71
CA THR A 110 -1.07 -14.48 5.58
C THR A 110 -0.21 -13.21 5.57
N MET A 111 1.08 -13.35 5.87
CA MET A 111 2.05 -12.26 5.86
C MET A 111 2.07 -11.52 4.51
N MET A 112 2.01 -12.27 3.40
CA MET A 112 1.95 -11.68 2.05
C MET A 112 0.66 -10.89 1.83
N ALA A 113 -0.47 -11.42 2.27
CA ALA A 113 -1.77 -10.75 2.14
C ALA A 113 -1.77 -9.44 2.92
N ARG A 114 -1.34 -9.44 4.19
CA ARG A 114 -1.23 -8.23 5.01
C ARG A 114 -0.39 -7.16 4.32
N ARG A 115 0.81 -7.55 3.87
CA ARG A 115 1.73 -6.64 3.19
C ARG A 115 1.11 -6.04 1.94
N ASN A 116 0.55 -6.86 1.06
CA ASN A 116 0.06 -6.37 -0.23
C ASN A 116 -1.23 -5.56 -0.10
N ILE A 117 -2.16 -5.96 0.77
CA ILE A 117 -3.37 -5.18 1.07
C ILE A 117 -2.97 -3.81 1.61
N TYR A 118 -2.08 -3.76 2.61
CA TYR A 118 -1.61 -2.50 3.17
C TYR A 118 -0.87 -1.62 2.15
N LEU A 119 -0.01 -2.19 1.30
CA LEU A 119 0.74 -1.43 0.30
C LEU A 119 -0.14 -0.91 -0.85
N ILE A 120 -1.22 -1.61 -1.20
CA ILE A 120 -2.24 -1.09 -2.12
C ILE A 120 -2.95 0.11 -1.49
N PHE A 121 -3.35 -0.01 -0.21
CA PHE A 121 -3.94 1.09 0.53
C PHE A 121 -3.00 2.30 0.62
N LYS A 122 -1.75 2.11 1.03
CA LYS A 122 -0.72 3.15 1.15
C LYS A 122 -0.53 3.91 -0.16
N GLU A 123 -0.47 3.20 -1.29
CA GLU A 123 -0.35 3.81 -2.62
C GLU A 123 -1.61 4.61 -2.99
N ALA A 124 -2.79 4.10 -2.69
CA ALA A 124 -4.04 4.81 -2.92
C ALA A 124 -4.10 6.13 -2.12
N ILE A 125 -3.75 6.10 -0.82
CA ILE A 125 -3.71 7.30 0.04
C ILE A 125 -2.68 8.32 -0.47
N ASN A 126 -1.50 7.87 -0.89
CA ASN A 126 -0.48 8.74 -1.48
C ASN A 126 -0.96 9.39 -2.79
N ASN A 127 -1.69 8.65 -3.63
CA ASN A 127 -2.26 9.20 -4.86
C ASN A 127 -3.35 10.24 -4.55
N ILE A 128 -4.19 9.99 -3.56
CA ILE A 128 -5.18 10.96 -3.08
C ILE A 128 -4.48 12.24 -2.62
N ALA A 129 -3.49 12.14 -1.74
CA ALA A 129 -2.76 13.30 -1.23
C ALA A 129 -2.09 14.12 -2.34
N LYS A 130 -1.53 13.46 -3.36
CA LYS A 130 -0.77 14.13 -4.41
C LYS A 130 -1.63 14.73 -5.52
N TYR A 131 -2.76 14.08 -5.84
CA TYR A 131 -3.43 14.34 -7.11
C TYR A 131 -4.93 14.65 -6.98
N SER A 132 -5.61 14.19 -5.93
CA SER A 132 -7.08 14.19 -5.92
C SER A 132 -7.68 15.57 -5.65
N LYS A 133 -7.05 16.42 -4.85
CA LYS A 133 -7.65 17.65 -4.30
C LYS A 133 -8.98 17.36 -3.57
N ALA A 134 -9.12 16.17 -3.00
CA ALA A 134 -10.30 15.78 -2.26
C ALA A 134 -10.37 16.51 -0.91
N SER A 135 -11.58 16.61 -0.36
CA SER A 135 -11.83 17.00 1.03
C SER A 135 -12.22 15.80 1.90
N GLU A 136 -12.69 14.73 1.28
CA GLU A 136 -13.20 13.56 1.96
C GLU A 136 -12.74 12.27 1.28
N VAL A 137 -12.42 11.27 2.10
CA VAL A 137 -12.06 9.91 1.69
C VAL A 137 -12.91 8.93 2.49
N SER A 138 -13.51 7.95 1.82
CA SER A 138 -14.21 6.83 2.45
C SER A 138 -13.39 5.56 2.29
N VAL A 139 -13.17 4.84 3.39
CA VAL A 139 -12.48 3.54 3.42
C VAL A 139 -13.44 2.51 3.98
N MET A 140 -13.77 1.51 3.18
CA MET A 140 -14.66 0.42 3.57
C MET A 140 -13.93 -0.91 3.50
N LEU A 141 -14.06 -1.73 4.53
CA LEU A 141 -13.59 -3.11 4.54
C LEU A 141 -14.77 -4.02 4.93
N ARG A 142 -15.11 -4.95 4.06
CA ARG A 142 -16.28 -5.82 4.21
C ARG A 142 -16.02 -7.23 3.71
N VAL A 143 -16.90 -8.15 4.11
CA VAL A 143 -16.94 -9.52 3.60
C VAL A 143 -18.10 -9.63 2.61
N GLU A 144 -17.82 -10.04 1.38
CA GLU A 144 -18.82 -10.35 0.36
C GLU A 144 -18.68 -11.80 -0.07
N GLY A 145 -19.57 -12.66 0.43
CA GLY A 145 -19.49 -14.09 0.16
C GLY A 145 -18.13 -14.67 0.58
N PRO A 146 -17.36 -15.29 -0.33
CA PRO A 146 -16.05 -15.85 0.00
C PRO A 146 -14.91 -14.82 -0.04
N SER A 147 -15.18 -13.55 -0.29
CA SER A 147 -14.19 -12.53 -0.56
C SER A 147 -14.11 -11.48 0.54
N LEU A 148 -12.90 -11.00 0.82
CA LEU A 148 -12.64 -9.75 1.54
C LEU A 148 -12.53 -8.64 0.50
N VAL A 149 -13.28 -7.54 0.73
CA VAL A 149 -13.34 -6.40 -0.18
C VAL A 149 -12.87 -5.15 0.56
N LEU A 150 -11.81 -4.51 0.05
CA LEU A 150 -11.35 -3.19 0.46
C LEU A 150 -11.74 -2.16 -0.60
N SER A 151 -12.56 -1.17 -0.23
CA SER A 151 -12.94 -0.05 -1.10
C SER A 151 -12.40 1.25 -0.53
N ILE A 152 -11.78 2.07 -1.39
CA ILE A 152 -11.26 3.40 -1.06
C ILE A 152 -11.83 4.36 -2.09
N ALA A 153 -12.51 5.39 -1.65
CA ALA A 153 -13.12 6.39 -2.54
C ALA A 153 -12.81 7.79 -2.06
N ASP A 154 -12.45 8.67 -2.99
CA ASP A 154 -12.28 10.11 -2.76
C ASP A 154 -13.30 10.93 -3.55
N ASN A 155 -13.63 12.12 -3.06
CA ASN A 155 -14.52 13.07 -3.71
C ASN A 155 -13.75 14.12 -4.55
N GLY A 156 -12.52 13.83 -4.96
CA GLY A 156 -11.65 14.78 -5.63
C GLY A 156 -11.92 14.97 -7.13
N VAL A 157 -10.90 15.47 -7.83
CA VAL A 157 -11.02 15.82 -9.26
C VAL A 157 -11.13 14.63 -10.19
N GLY A 158 -10.78 13.42 -9.75
CA GLY A 158 -10.73 12.24 -10.61
C GLY A 158 -9.73 12.38 -11.78
N PHE A 159 -9.74 11.42 -12.69
CA PHE A 159 -8.89 11.44 -13.89
C PHE A 159 -9.42 10.51 -14.98
N GLU A 160 -8.89 10.65 -16.21
CA GLU A 160 -9.15 9.71 -17.30
C GLU A 160 -8.20 8.52 -17.22
N LEU A 161 -8.74 7.31 -17.10
CA LEU A 161 -7.96 6.07 -16.91
C LEU A 161 -7.04 5.76 -18.10
N ASP A 162 -7.44 6.09 -19.30
CA ASP A 162 -6.67 5.82 -20.52
C ASP A 162 -5.41 6.70 -20.62
N VAL A 163 -5.43 7.88 -20.02
CA VAL A 163 -4.32 8.84 -20.02
C VAL A 163 -3.36 8.60 -18.86
N ALA A 164 -3.84 8.01 -17.77
CA ALA A 164 -3.06 7.77 -16.55
C ALA A 164 -2.05 6.62 -16.64
N SER A 165 -1.86 6.02 -17.81
CA SER A 165 -0.94 4.89 -18.04
C SER A 165 0.56 5.23 -17.86
N GLY A 166 0.92 6.48 -17.55
CA GLY A 166 2.31 6.92 -17.34
C GLY A 166 2.87 6.75 -15.92
N GLY A 167 2.08 6.36 -14.92
CA GLY A 167 2.51 6.23 -13.52
C GLY A 167 2.71 4.76 -13.10
N ASN A 168 3.84 4.44 -12.46
CA ASN A 168 4.13 3.07 -11.97
C ASN A 168 3.19 2.63 -10.82
N GLY A 169 2.47 3.54 -10.15
CA GLY A 169 1.63 3.25 -8.99
C GLY A 169 0.47 2.31 -9.30
N LEU A 170 -0.33 2.62 -10.33
CA LEU A 170 -1.48 1.81 -10.71
C LEU A 170 -1.07 0.40 -11.17
N SER A 171 0.00 0.30 -11.96
CA SER A 171 0.54 -1.00 -12.40
C SER A 171 1.07 -1.83 -11.23
N THR A 172 1.71 -1.19 -10.27
CA THR A 172 2.21 -1.84 -9.05
C THR A 172 1.06 -2.35 -8.19
N MET A 173 0.00 -1.55 -8.01
CA MET A 173 -1.19 -2.00 -7.26
C MET A 173 -1.86 -3.20 -7.94
N ARG A 174 -2.01 -3.20 -9.28
CA ARG A 174 -2.55 -4.34 -10.02
C ARG A 174 -1.72 -5.60 -9.82
N ARG A 175 -0.39 -5.52 -9.99
CA ARG A 175 0.51 -6.65 -9.77
C ARG A 175 0.43 -7.20 -8.34
N ARG A 176 0.25 -6.33 -7.33
CA ARG A 176 0.04 -6.77 -5.93
C ARG A 176 -1.29 -7.49 -5.75
N ALA A 177 -2.36 -7.00 -6.37
CA ALA A 177 -3.66 -7.68 -6.34
C ALA A 177 -3.59 -9.06 -7.02
N GLU A 178 -2.94 -9.15 -8.18
CA GLU A 178 -2.69 -10.41 -8.89
C GLU A 178 -1.90 -11.41 -8.04
N SER A 179 -0.90 -10.95 -7.28
CA SER A 179 -0.12 -11.82 -6.38
C SER A 179 -0.95 -12.40 -5.22
N LEU A 180 -2.10 -11.79 -4.92
CA LEU A 180 -3.11 -12.27 -3.97
C LEU A 180 -4.19 -13.13 -4.64
N HIS A 181 -4.06 -13.41 -5.94
CA HIS A 181 -5.13 -13.98 -6.77
C HIS A 181 -6.43 -13.17 -6.67
N GLY A 182 -6.30 -11.86 -6.45
CA GLY A 182 -7.38 -10.90 -6.29
C GLY A 182 -7.62 -10.07 -7.55
N LYS A 183 -8.69 -9.28 -7.49
CA LYS A 183 -9.07 -8.35 -8.54
C LYS A 183 -8.99 -6.93 -8.02
N LEU A 184 -8.37 -6.03 -8.78
CA LEU A 184 -8.34 -4.60 -8.50
C LEU A 184 -9.14 -3.86 -9.57
N ILE A 185 -10.20 -3.19 -9.13
CA ILE A 185 -11.05 -2.35 -9.98
C ILE A 185 -10.76 -0.90 -9.61
N ILE A 186 -10.49 -0.07 -10.60
CA ILE A 186 -10.31 1.37 -10.43
C ILE A 186 -11.29 2.08 -11.32
N GLN A 187 -12.12 2.93 -10.75
CA GLN A 187 -13.09 3.78 -11.42
C GLN A 187 -12.73 5.22 -11.13
N ALA A 188 -12.48 5.99 -12.16
CA ALA A 188 -12.22 7.42 -12.07
C ALA A 188 -12.87 8.12 -13.26
N SER A 189 -13.31 9.33 -13.03
CA SER A 189 -13.80 10.22 -14.10
C SER A 189 -13.52 11.66 -13.68
N PRO A 190 -13.17 12.55 -14.61
CA PRO A 190 -12.96 13.96 -14.30
C PRO A 190 -14.17 14.56 -13.58
N GLY A 191 -13.91 15.21 -12.43
CA GLY A 191 -14.91 15.84 -11.58
C GLY A 191 -15.75 14.91 -10.71
N LYS A 192 -15.47 13.57 -10.70
CA LYS A 192 -16.26 12.59 -9.92
C LYS A 192 -15.43 11.81 -8.88
N GLY A 193 -14.19 12.25 -8.64
CA GLY A 193 -13.27 11.54 -7.73
C GLY A 193 -12.79 10.20 -8.29
N THR A 194 -12.24 9.39 -7.38
CA THR A 194 -11.72 8.05 -7.71
C THR A 194 -12.26 7.04 -6.72
N ARG A 195 -12.59 5.86 -7.21
CA ARG A 195 -12.90 4.67 -6.40
C ARG A 195 -11.98 3.54 -6.79
N LEU A 196 -11.31 2.98 -5.80
CA LEU A 196 -10.49 1.77 -5.91
C LEU A 196 -11.16 0.67 -5.10
N GLU A 197 -11.29 -0.52 -5.68
CA GLU A 197 -11.83 -1.68 -5.00
C GLU A 197 -10.92 -2.89 -5.24
N LEU A 198 -10.43 -3.45 -4.15
CA LEU A 198 -9.65 -4.68 -4.11
C LEU A 198 -10.52 -5.79 -3.57
N GLU A 199 -10.74 -6.82 -4.37
CA GLU A 199 -11.43 -8.05 -4.00
C GLU A 199 -10.42 -9.20 -3.95
N VAL A 200 -10.37 -9.93 -2.82
CA VAL A 200 -9.50 -11.09 -2.62
C VAL A 200 -10.26 -12.23 -1.96
N GLN A 201 -10.08 -13.46 -2.44
CA GLN A 201 -10.70 -14.63 -1.83
C GLN A 201 -10.06 -14.93 -0.47
N ILE A 202 -10.87 -15.00 0.59
CA ILE A 202 -10.43 -15.27 1.98
C ILE A 202 -9.61 -16.56 2.04
N ALA A 203 -10.05 -17.63 1.37
CA ALA A 203 -9.34 -18.91 1.32
C ALA A 203 -7.94 -18.84 0.68
N LYS A 204 -7.63 -17.79 -0.08
CA LYS A 204 -6.32 -17.60 -0.72
C LYS A 204 -5.38 -16.71 0.10
N ILE A 205 -5.93 -15.94 1.01
CA ILE A 205 -5.17 -14.98 1.83
C ILE A 205 -5.07 -15.36 3.29
N SER A 206 -5.75 -16.43 3.74
CA SER A 206 -5.72 -16.91 5.12
C SER A 206 -4.94 -18.22 5.23
N ASP A 207 -4.25 -18.42 6.35
CA ASP A 207 -3.65 -19.70 6.68
C ASP A 207 -4.74 -20.76 6.92
N SER A 208 -4.71 -21.84 6.14
CA SER A 208 -5.79 -22.79 5.86
C SER A 208 -6.24 -23.70 7.02
N HIS A 209 -6.06 -23.32 8.28
CA HIS A 209 -6.44 -24.19 9.41
C HIS A 209 -7.69 -23.79 10.20
N VAL A 210 -8.32 -22.63 9.93
CA VAL A 210 -9.43 -22.15 10.79
C VAL A 210 -10.71 -21.75 10.03
N SER A 211 -10.75 -21.66 8.71
CA SER A 211 -11.67 -20.74 8.07
C SER A 211 -12.94 -21.31 7.40
N TRP A 212 -13.05 -22.62 7.08
CA TRP A 212 -14.24 -23.10 6.35
C TRP A 212 -15.48 -23.32 7.23
N PHE A 213 -15.29 -23.59 8.52
CA PHE A 213 -16.40 -23.93 9.41
C PHE A 213 -17.18 -22.72 9.93
N VAL A 214 -16.52 -21.56 10.06
CA VAL A 214 -17.11 -20.33 10.61
C VAL A 214 -17.92 -19.59 9.55
N VAL A 215 -17.43 -19.52 8.32
CA VAL A 215 -18.14 -18.84 7.22
C VAL A 215 -19.39 -19.59 6.76
N TYR A 216 -19.39 -20.92 6.88
CA TYR A 216 -20.55 -21.74 6.48
C TYR A 216 -21.69 -21.69 7.51
N LEU A 217 -21.40 -21.47 8.80
CA LEU A 217 -22.40 -21.37 9.86
C LEU A 217 -23.04 -19.98 9.98
N ALA A 218 -22.40 -18.93 9.45
CA ALA A 218 -22.97 -17.58 9.46
C ALA A 218 -23.90 -17.30 8.25
N ALA A 219 -23.91 -18.19 7.25
CA ALA A 219 -24.69 -18.05 6.03
C ALA A 219 -25.99 -18.90 6.03
N HIS A 220 -26.30 -19.60 7.15
CA HIS A 220 -27.52 -20.40 7.35
C HIS A 220 -28.07 -20.16 8.74
#